data_b16069b5e9de1969d7ca1873a19f6368
#
_entry.id   b16069b5e9de1969d7ca1873a19f6368
#
_cell.length_a   1.000
_cell.length_b   1.000
_cell.length_c   1.000
_cell.angle_alpha   90.00
_cell.angle_beta   90.00
_cell.angle_gamma   90.00
#
_symmetry.space_group_name_H-M   'P 1'
#
loop_
_entity.id
_entity.type
_entity.pdbx_description
1 polymer ?
#
loop_
_entity_poly.entity_id
_entity_poly.type
_entity_poly.pdbx_seq_one_letter_code
_entity_poly.pdbx_strand_id
1 'polypeptide(L)'
;TALDVTIQAQILDLLEDIQREMHSGIILITHDLGVVAETADRVAVMYAGQIVESGSVMDVFKHPTHPYTRSLLRSMPQTDSDDDELHVIQGVVPSLKNMQIEGCRFAARIPWIPASAHEEHPIMHEVGPDHFVQCTCYKDFYFPDDEQAAEKGE
;
A
#
# COMPACT_ATOMS: atom_id res chain seq x y z
N THR A 1 15.50 -15.59 5.65
CA THR A 1 16.60 -15.84 4.71
C THR A 1 16.13 -15.42 3.34
N ALA A 2 16.69 -14.31 2.83
CA ALA A 2 16.38 -13.85 1.48
C ALA A 2 16.83 -14.93 0.48
N LEU A 3 15.88 -15.43 -0.33
CA LEU A 3 16.21 -16.22 -1.50
C LEU A 3 17.00 -15.35 -2.48
N ASP A 4 17.97 -15.94 -3.14
CA ASP A 4 18.67 -15.30 -4.27
C ASP A 4 17.60 -14.84 -5.29
N VAL A 5 17.74 -13.63 -5.82
CA VAL A 5 16.81 -13.03 -6.79
C VAL A 5 16.56 -13.95 -7.98
N THR A 6 17.60 -14.66 -8.44
CA THR A 6 17.51 -15.62 -9.54
C THR A 6 16.63 -16.82 -9.18
N ILE A 7 16.79 -17.36 -7.97
CA ILE A 7 15.98 -18.49 -7.48
C ILE A 7 14.52 -18.04 -7.26
N GLN A 8 14.32 -16.83 -6.75
CA GLN A 8 12.99 -16.24 -6.58
C GLN A 8 12.25 -16.13 -7.92
N ALA A 9 12.92 -15.62 -8.96
CA ALA A 9 12.35 -15.53 -10.31
C ALA A 9 11.96 -16.91 -10.87
N GLN A 10 12.81 -17.91 -10.70
CA GLN A 10 12.54 -19.29 -11.15
C GLN A 10 11.32 -19.91 -10.42
N ILE A 11 11.15 -19.63 -9.13
CA ILE A 11 10.00 -20.09 -8.35
C ILE A 11 8.72 -19.43 -8.85
N LEU A 12 8.75 -18.12 -9.13
CA LEU A 12 7.60 -17.39 -9.65
C LEU A 12 7.17 -17.89 -11.03
N ASP A 13 8.12 -18.14 -11.92
CA ASP A 13 7.85 -18.76 -13.25
C ASP A 13 7.20 -20.13 -13.09
N LEU A 14 7.71 -20.96 -12.18
CA LEU A 14 7.13 -22.28 -11.89
C LEU A 14 5.70 -22.18 -11.34
N LEU A 15 5.43 -21.24 -10.46
CA LEU A 15 4.09 -20.99 -9.92
C LEU A 15 3.12 -20.55 -11.01
N GLU A 16 3.56 -19.71 -11.94
CA GLU A 16 2.75 -19.28 -13.07
C GLU A 16 2.43 -20.46 -14.02
N ASP A 17 3.39 -21.32 -14.28
CA ASP A 17 3.17 -22.53 -15.08
C ASP A 17 2.17 -23.48 -14.42
N ILE A 18 2.29 -23.71 -13.11
CA ILE A 18 1.36 -24.54 -12.33
C ILE A 18 -0.05 -23.92 -12.35
N GLN A 19 -0.16 -22.60 -12.18
CA GLN A 19 -1.45 -21.91 -12.25
C GLN A 19 -2.13 -22.12 -13.60
N ARG A 20 -1.35 -22.01 -14.68
CA ARG A 20 -1.84 -22.17 -16.05
C ARG A 20 -2.29 -23.59 -16.32
N GLU A 21 -1.53 -24.60 -15.88
CA GLU A 21 -1.86 -26.02 -16.08
C GLU A 21 -3.05 -26.46 -15.23
N MET A 22 -3.12 -26.04 -13.99
CA MET A 22 -4.15 -26.48 -13.04
C MET A 22 -5.41 -25.60 -13.03
N HIS A 23 -5.41 -24.47 -13.75
CA HIS A 23 -6.48 -23.46 -13.71
C HIS A 23 -6.85 -23.04 -12.29
N SER A 24 -5.86 -22.90 -11.42
CA SER A 24 -6.03 -22.57 -10.00
C SER A 24 -5.74 -21.11 -9.70
N GLY A 25 -6.32 -20.56 -8.63
CA GLY A 25 -5.93 -19.27 -8.08
C GLY A 25 -4.73 -19.43 -7.15
N ILE A 26 -3.80 -18.47 -7.19
CA ILE A 26 -2.64 -18.41 -6.26
C ILE A 26 -2.78 -17.18 -5.40
N ILE A 27 -2.60 -17.35 -4.08
CA ILE A 27 -2.46 -16.25 -3.13
C ILE A 27 -0.99 -16.16 -2.74
N LEU A 28 -0.36 -15.05 -3.12
CA LEU A 28 1.02 -14.75 -2.77
C LEU A 28 1.06 -13.71 -1.65
N ILE A 29 1.69 -14.04 -0.52
CA ILE A 29 1.91 -13.12 0.59
C ILE A 29 3.37 -12.68 0.54
N THR A 30 3.60 -11.40 0.31
CA THR A 30 4.94 -10.82 0.18
C THR A 30 4.95 -9.36 0.61
N HIS A 31 6.13 -8.84 0.94
CA HIS A 31 6.38 -7.42 1.14
C HIS A 31 7.12 -6.78 -0.05
N ASP A 32 7.42 -7.58 -1.08
CA ASP A 32 8.12 -7.13 -2.28
C ASP A 32 7.11 -6.62 -3.32
N LEU A 33 7.01 -5.29 -3.43
CA LEU A 33 6.10 -4.63 -4.36
C LEU A 33 6.49 -4.85 -5.82
N GLY A 34 7.76 -5.07 -6.13
CA GLY A 34 8.22 -5.41 -7.46
C GLY A 34 7.67 -6.75 -7.92
N VAL A 35 7.74 -7.75 -7.05
CA VAL A 35 7.15 -9.08 -7.30
C VAL A 35 5.64 -8.98 -7.52
N VAL A 36 4.94 -8.20 -6.69
CA VAL A 36 3.49 -7.99 -6.85
C VAL A 36 3.18 -7.35 -8.19
N ALA A 37 3.94 -6.32 -8.58
CA ALA A 37 3.72 -5.61 -9.84
C ALA A 37 3.88 -6.49 -11.08
N GLU A 38 4.78 -7.47 -11.02
CA GLU A 38 5.10 -8.36 -12.14
C GLU A 38 4.19 -9.59 -12.23
N THR A 39 3.72 -10.11 -11.09
CA THR A 39 3.12 -11.45 -11.04
C THR A 39 1.64 -11.47 -10.67
N ALA A 40 1.12 -10.44 -10.00
CA ALA A 40 -0.23 -10.46 -9.49
C ALA A 40 -1.23 -9.78 -10.44
N ASP A 41 -2.42 -10.34 -10.57
CA ASP A 41 -3.55 -9.68 -11.24
C ASP A 41 -4.24 -8.68 -10.32
N ARG A 42 -4.36 -9.05 -9.06
CA ARG A 42 -5.02 -8.26 -8.00
C ARG A 42 -4.14 -8.18 -6.76
N VAL A 43 -4.29 -7.09 -6.04
CA VAL A 43 -3.57 -6.87 -4.79
C VAL A 43 -4.53 -6.47 -3.67
N ALA A 44 -4.24 -6.94 -2.47
CA ALA A 44 -4.85 -6.49 -1.24
C ALA A 44 -3.74 -5.99 -0.32
N VAL A 45 -3.73 -4.69 -0.07
CA VAL A 45 -2.76 -4.05 0.84
C VAL A 45 -3.25 -4.21 2.27
N MET A 46 -2.41 -4.76 3.13
CA MET A 46 -2.73 -4.97 4.54
C MET A 46 -1.94 -4.04 5.44
N TYR A 47 -2.62 -3.47 6.41
CA TYR A 47 -2.01 -2.70 7.49
C TYR A 47 -2.61 -3.14 8.82
N ALA A 48 -1.74 -3.45 9.78
CA ALA A 48 -2.16 -3.77 11.15
C ALA A 48 -3.30 -4.82 11.24
N GLY A 49 -3.24 -5.84 10.37
CA GLY A 49 -4.22 -6.95 10.35
C GLY A 49 -5.54 -6.64 9.63
N GLN A 50 -5.64 -5.51 8.93
CA GLN A 50 -6.81 -5.17 8.10
C GLN A 50 -6.40 -4.93 6.65
N ILE A 51 -7.27 -5.27 5.72
CA ILE A 51 -7.14 -4.85 4.33
C ILE A 51 -7.55 -3.38 4.27
N VAL A 52 -6.63 -2.53 3.83
CA VAL A 52 -6.86 -1.07 3.73
C VAL A 52 -7.13 -0.62 2.31
N GLU A 53 -6.67 -1.38 1.32
CA GLU A 53 -6.93 -1.12 -0.10
C GLU A 53 -6.88 -2.42 -0.89
N SER A 54 -7.77 -2.59 -1.87
CA SER A 54 -7.74 -3.73 -2.78
C SER A 54 -8.25 -3.35 -4.17
N GLY A 55 -7.65 -3.94 -5.20
CA GLY A 55 -8.04 -3.68 -6.57
C GLY A 55 -7.18 -4.46 -7.56
N SER A 56 -7.27 -4.12 -8.85
CA SER A 56 -6.28 -4.61 -9.81
C SER A 56 -4.90 -4.04 -9.49
N VAL A 57 -3.84 -4.77 -9.83
CA VAL A 57 -2.46 -4.25 -9.66
C VAL A 57 -2.31 -2.89 -10.37
N MET A 58 -2.86 -2.76 -11.57
CA MET A 58 -2.78 -1.53 -12.34
C MET A 58 -3.44 -0.35 -11.63
N ASP A 59 -4.63 -0.54 -11.06
CA ASP A 59 -5.35 0.55 -10.37
C ASP A 59 -4.64 0.95 -9.09
N VAL A 60 -4.27 -0.01 -8.25
CA VAL A 60 -3.62 0.28 -6.96
C VAL A 60 -2.23 0.90 -7.13
N PHE A 61 -1.46 0.49 -8.16
CA PHE A 61 -0.13 1.05 -8.40
C PHE A 61 -0.16 2.41 -9.11
N LYS A 62 -1.11 2.63 -10.02
CA LYS A 62 -1.24 3.92 -10.74
C LYS A 62 -2.07 4.94 -9.99
N HIS A 63 -3.05 4.49 -9.21
CA HIS A 63 -4.00 5.34 -8.49
C HIS A 63 -4.12 4.93 -7.02
N PRO A 64 -2.97 4.81 -6.29
CA PRO A 64 -3.00 4.45 -4.88
C PRO A 64 -3.82 5.47 -4.12
N THR A 65 -4.77 5.01 -3.35
CA THR A 65 -5.76 5.87 -2.72
C THR A 65 -5.59 5.93 -1.21
N HIS A 66 -5.46 4.78 -0.54
CA HIS A 66 -5.25 4.77 0.91
C HIS A 66 -3.91 5.43 1.29
N PRO A 67 -3.85 6.27 2.34
CA PRO A 67 -2.62 6.93 2.77
C PRO A 67 -1.43 5.99 2.95
N TYR A 68 -1.67 4.80 3.50
CA TYR A 68 -0.62 3.79 3.66
C TYR A 68 -0.09 3.27 2.32
N THR A 69 -0.97 2.94 1.38
CA THR A 69 -0.59 2.49 0.03
C THR A 69 0.22 3.55 -0.71
N ARG A 70 -0.24 4.81 -0.64
CA ARG A 70 0.47 5.96 -1.23
C ARG A 70 1.88 6.10 -0.65
N SER A 71 2.01 5.96 0.67
CA SER A 71 3.30 6.02 1.35
C SER A 71 4.21 4.84 1.01
N LEU A 72 3.67 3.62 0.91
CA LEU A 72 4.44 2.44 0.48
C LEU A 72 5.02 2.61 -0.92
N LEU A 73 4.21 3.03 -1.87
CA LEU A 73 4.64 3.21 -3.25
C LEU A 73 5.63 4.37 -3.40
N ARG A 74 5.47 5.45 -2.62
CA ARG A 74 6.41 6.57 -2.59
C ARG A 74 7.76 6.19 -1.98
N SER A 75 7.82 5.18 -1.12
CA SER A 75 9.07 4.69 -0.53
C SER A 75 9.86 3.73 -1.44
N MET A 76 9.31 3.38 -2.60
CA MET A 76 10.04 2.58 -3.59
C MET A 76 11.12 3.43 -4.27
N PRO A 77 12.34 2.88 -4.43
CA PRO A 77 13.37 3.56 -5.21
C PRO A 77 12.87 3.81 -6.64
N GLN A 78 12.83 5.07 -7.04
CA GLN A 78 12.53 5.41 -8.44
C GLN A 78 13.85 5.42 -9.21
N THR A 79 13.94 4.62 -10.26
CA THR A 79 15.14 4.47 -11.09
C THR A 79 15.53 5.74 -11.87
N ASP A 80 14.67 6.74 -11.93
CA ASP A 80 14.82 7.93 -12.78
C ASP A 80 14.90 9.26 -12.02
N SER A 81 14.95 9.27 -10.69
CA SER A 81 15.08 10.51 -9.92
C SER A 81 16.44 10.60 -9.24
N ASP A 82 17.20 11.65 -9.54
CA ASP A 82 18.46 12.03 -8.86
C ASP A 82 18.23 12.50 -7.39
N ASP A 83 17.00 12.51 -6.91
CA ASP A 83 16.65 12.83 -5.53
C ASP A 83 16.63 11.54 -4.70
N ASP A 84 17.76 11.26 -4.07
CA ASP A 84 18.00 10.12 -3.17
C ASP A 84 17.22 10.21 -1.82
N GLU A 85 16.24 11.09 -1.67
CA GLU A 85 15.47 11.19 -0.45
C GLU A 85 14.33 10.17 -0.42
N LEU A 86 14.62 8.98 0.10
CA LEU A 86 13.62 7.94 0.32
C LEU A 86 12.54 8.44 1.28
N HIS A 87 11.31 8.48 0.81
CA HIS A 87 10.18 8.79 1.68
C HIS A 87 10.02 7.72 2.75
N VAL A 88 10.25 8.10 4.00
CA VAL A 88 10.10 7.21 5.15
C VAL A 88 8.72 7.41 5.79
N ILE A 89 7.93 6.35 5.85
CA ILE A 89 6.67 6.36 6.60
C ILE A 89 6.99 6.54 8.09
N GLN A 90 6.78 7.74 8.61
CA GLN A 90 7.08 8.05 10.01
C GLN A 90 6.27 7.19 10.99
N GLY A 91 6.87 6.92 12.14
CA GLY A 91 6.27 6.16 13.22
C GLY A 91 6.45 4.65 13.08
N VAL A 92 6.02 3.91 14.08
CA VAL A 92 6.12 2.45 14.16
C VAL A 92 4.73 1.85 14.00
N VAL A 93 4.62 0.72 13.30
CA VAL A 93 3.37 -0.05 13.29
C VAL A 93 3.06 -0.46 14.73
N PRO A 94 1.90 -0.08 15.28
CA PRO A 94 1.59 -0.41 16.66
C PRO A 94 1.54 -1.93 16.86
N SER A 95 2.05 -2.38 18.01
CA SER A 95 1.92 -3.79 18.39
C SER A 95 0.43 -4.14 18.50
N LEU A 96 0.06 -5.33 18.04
CA LEU A 96 -1.31 -5.85 18.14
C LEU A 96 -1.87 -5.79 19.57
N LYS A 97 -1.00 -5.84 20.59
CA LYS A 97 -1.40 -5.74 22.02
C LYS A 97 -1.84 -4.33 22.41
N ASN A 98 -1.32 -3.30 21.75
CA ASN A 98 -1.55 -1.88 22.08
C ASN A 98 -2.34 -1.17 20.99
N MET A 99 -2.87 -1.90 20.03
CA MET A 99 -3.59 -1.32 18.89
C MET A 99 -5.00 -0.93 19.31
N GLN A 100 -5.41 0.26 18.92
CA GLN A 100 -6.83 0.61 18.95
C GLN A 100 -7.59 -0.33 18.03
N ILE A 101 -8.57 -1.05 18.58
CA ILE A 101 -9.41 -1.97 17.80
C ILE A 101 -10.49 -1.18 17.05
N GLU A 102 -10.90 -0.05 17.60
CA GLU A 102 -11.94 0.84 17.04
C GLU A 102 -11.31 1.97 16.22
N GLY A 103 -12.01 2.40 15.19
CA GLY A 103 -11.59 3.50 14.32
C GLY A 103 -10.54 3.13 13.28
N CYS A 104 -10.04 4.17 12.61
CA CYS A 104 -9.02 4.05 11.58
C CYS A 104 -7.66 3.73 12.20
N ARG A 105 -7.15 2.52 11.96
CA ARG A 105 -5.86 2.06 12.52
C ARG A 105 -4.66 2.85 12.00
N PHE A 106 -4.79 3.55 10.89
CA PHE A 106 -3.73 4.38 10.32
C PHE A 106 -3.75 5.82 10.84
N ALA A 107 -4.80 6.25 11.55
CA ALA A 107 -4.96 7.63 12.02
C ALA A 107 -3.77 8.14 12.84
N ALA A 108 -3.22 7.31 13.72
CA ALA A 108 -2.05 7.67 14.55
C ALA A 108 -0.78 7.98 13.73
N ARG A 109 -0.71 7.53 12.46
CA ARG A 109 0.43 7.74 11.56
C ARG A 109 0.27 8.97 10.66
N ILE A 110 -0.89 9.59 10.66
CA ILE A 110 -1.24 10.79 9.89
C ILE A 110 -1.89 11.83 10.79
N PRO A 111 -1.20 12.28 11.88
CA PRO A 111 -1.78 13.15 12.89
C PRO A 111 -2.13 14.56 12.38
N TRP A 112 -1.64 14.94 11.20
CA TRP A 112 -1.99 16.21 10.53
C TRP A 112 -3.35 16.19 9.84
N ILE A 113 -3.94 15.01 9.64
CA ILE A 113 -5.31 14.89 9.13
C ILE A 113 -6.29 15.03 10.29
N PRO A 114 -7.34 15.87 10.13
CA PRO A 114 -8.30 16.09 11.21
C PRO A 114 -9.04 14.80 11.59
N ALA A 115 -9.36 14.65 12.87
CA ALA A 115 -10.08 13.48 13.35
C ALA A 115 -11.42 13.25 12.63
N SER A 116 -12.07 14.32 12.17
CA SER A 116 -13.32 14.26 11.40
C SER A 116 -13.19 13.63 10.01
N ALA A 117 -11.97 13.52 9.47
CA ALA A 117 -11.70 12.85 8.20
C ALA A 117 -11.68 11.32 8.33
N HIS A 118 -11.55 10.81 9.57
CA HIS A 118 -11.53 9.39 9.86
C HIS A 118 -12.91 8.89 10.25
N GLU A 119 -13.27 7.72 9.76
CA GLU A 119 -14.48 7.03 10.19
C GLU A 119 -14.30 6.40 11.58
N GLU A 120 -15.33 6.50 12.41
CA GLU A 120 -15.38 5.82 13.71
C GLU A 120 -15.43 4.29 13.52
N HIS A 121 -16.14 3.84 12.50
CA HIS A 121 -16.23 2.44 12.10
C HIS A 121 -15.84 2.31 10.62
N PRO A 122 -14.53 2.23 10.31
CA PRO A 122 -14.06 2.23 8.93
C PRO A 122 -14.59 1.05 8.13
N ILE A 123 -15.22 1.34 7.00
CA ILE A 123 -15.69 0.35 6.03
C ILE A 123 -14.92 0.47 4.72
N MET A 124 -15.07 -0.52 3.85
CA MET A 124 -14.53 -0.48 2.49
C MET A 124 -15.45 0.35 1.59
N HIS A 125 -14.89 1.34 0.92
CA HIS A 125 -15.55 2.19 -0.06
C HIS A 125 -15.07 1.86 -1.45
N GLU A 126 -15.98 1.71 -2.41
CA GLU A 126 -15.60 1.58 -3.82
C GLU A 126 -15.22 2.96 -4.37
N VAL A 127 -13.98 3.11 -4.82
CA VAL A 127 -13.42 4.37 -5.34
C VAL A 127 -13.24 4.33 -6.86
N GLY A 128 -13.38 3.18 -7.45
CA GLY A 128 -13.35 2.91 -8.88
C GLY A 128 -13.86 1.50 -9.15
N PRO A 129 -14.03 1.08 -10.41
CA PRO A 129 -14.51 -0.25 -10.73
C PRO A 129 -13.64 -1.32 -10.07
N ASP A 130 -14.23 -2.09 -9.15
CA ASP A 130 -13.55 -3.17 -8.40
C ASP A 130 -12.28 -2.72 -7.63
N HIS A 131 -12.22 -1.42 -7.25
CA HIS A 131 -11.16 -0.79 -6.46
C HIS A 131 -11.76 -0.27 -5.15
N PHE A 132 -11.32 -0.82 -4.03
CA PHE A 132 -11.88 -0.57 -2.70
C PHE A 132 -10.83 -0.03 -1.75
N VAL A 133 -11.24 0.93 -0.91
CA VAL A 133 -10.38 1.59 0.08
C VAL A 133 -11.09 1.68 1.41
N GLN A 134 -10.41 1.33 2.49
CA GLN A 134 -10.95 1.42 3.84
C GLN A 134 -10.83 2.84 4.38
N CYS A 135 -11.89 3.32 5.06
CA CYS A 135 -11.98 4.65 5.63
C CYS A 135 -12.03 5.77 4.58
N THR A 136 -12.45 6.95 4.97
CA THR A 136 -12.56 8.15 4.11
C THR A 136 -11.39 9.11 4.22
N CYS A 137 -10.43 8.85 5.12
CA CYS A 137 -9.30 9.73 5.38
C CYS A 137 -8.41 10.05 4.16
N TYR A 138 -8.50 9.23 3.11
CA TYR A 138 -7.78 9.48 1.86
C TYR A 138 -8.22 10.78 1.15
N LYS A 139 -9.42 11.27 1.42
CA LYS A 139 -9.96 12.49 0.78
C LYS A 139 -9.24 13.76 1.24
N ASP A 140 -8.80 13.76 2.50
CA ASP A 140 -8.12 14.90 3.11
C ASP A 140 -6.61 14.67 3.27
N PHE A 141 -6.12 13.49 2.81
CA PHE A 141 -4.72 13.12 2.95
C PHE A 141 -3.82 13.83 1.95
N TYR A 142 -2.75 14.42 2.46
CA TYR A 142 -1.64 14.96 1.71
C TYR A 142 -0.32 14.57 2.38
N PHE A 143 0.78 14.70 1.65
CA PHE A 143 2.12 14.54 2.21
C PHE A 143 2.63 15.91 2.69
N PRO A 144 3.00 16.06 3.96
CA PRO A 144 3.47 17.35 4.50
C PRO A 144 4.67 17.93 3.74
N ASP A 145 5.52 17.08 3.20
CA ASP A 145 6.71 17.49 2.46
C ASP A 145 6.36 18.16 1.13
N ASP A 146 5.24 17.79 0.51
CA ASP A 146 4.77 18.39 -0.74
C ASP A 146 4.28 19.83 -0.53
N GLU A 147 3.68 20.16 0.63
CA GLU A 147 3.26 21.52 0.98
C GLU A 147 4.47 22.44 1.23
N GLN A 148 5.50 21.93 1.91
CA GLN A 148 6.72 22.70 2.17
C GLN A 148 7.51 22.99 0.89
N ALA A 149 7.42 22.15 -0.12
CA ALA A 149 8.02 22.38 -1.43
C ALA A 149 7.27 23.46 -2.21
N ALA A 150 5.95 23.52 -2.09
CA ALA A 150 5.13 24.54 -2.73
C ALA A 150 5.34 25.95 -2.12
N GLU A 151 5.55 26.05 -0.81
CA GLU A 151 5.82 27.32 -0.12
C GLU A 151 7.24 27.88 -0.36
N LYS A 152 8.20 27.03 -0.73
CA LYS A 152 9.59 27.45 -1.03
C LYS A 152 9.82 27.84 -2.50
N GLY A 153 8.82 27.64 -3.36
CA GLY A 153 8.88 27.92 -4.80
C GLY A 153 8.28 29.28 -5.22
N GLU A 154 7.87 30.16 -4.26
CA GLU A 154 7.43 31.56 -4.53
C GLU A 154 8.54 32.58 -4.27
#